data_81952f16ed3fc61ddaad9d56bb90c5a2
#
_entry.id   81952f16ed3fc61ddaad9d56bb90c5a2
#
_cell.length_a   1.000
_cell.length_b   1.000
_cell.length_c   1.000
_cell.angle_alpha   90.00
_cell.angle_beta   90.00
_cell.angle_gamma   90.00
#
_symmetry.space_group_name_H-M   'P 1'
#
loop_
_entity.id
_entity.type
_entity.pdbx_description
1 polymer ?
#
loop_
_entity_poly.entity_id
_entity_poly.type
_entity_poly.pdbx_seq_one_letter_code
_entity_poly.pdbx_strand_id
1 'polypeptide(L)'
;MKRVILAAIILMGLVKLTSAQTAPPADVNTVLDAEKNFNKQVERKGIKGGFLAVADPEGIVFKPNAVNITQFYSNIEGQPGSLKMKPNFARIATNGDLAFTAGSYIYQNGNDDTDKVFGDYVSIWHAEGDNQLKLLINLGIQHPEAEQEPITDFKNPDSTKRVTPSKDPFSGKRVILTTDNLFNHSLTISTLASYKEFLSPEGRYYFPGFEAIVGQDKIMQFIDNEGISITAETTNAGRSTSNDLAYTYGKARIKKGAIVSNYNYVRIWELDASHKWDILLEVFSAIESE
;
A
#
# COMPACT_ATOMS: atom_id res chain seq x y z
N MET A 1 -51.24 59.38 -36.19
CA MET A 1 -50.14 59.35 -35.19
C MET A 1 -50.33 58.07 -34.42
N LYS A 2 -49.51 57.04 -34.77
CA LYS A 2 -49.53 55.72 -34.09
C LYS A 2 -48.37 55.66 -33.12
N ARG A 3 -48.65 55.55 -31.84
CA ARG A 3 -47.64 55.33 -30.77
C ARG A 3 -47.25 53.87 -30.75
N VAL A 4 -46.01 53.54 -31.00
CA VAL A 4 -45.45 52.22 -30.84
C VAL A 4 -44.88 52.16 -29.43
N ILE A 5 -45.44 51.27 -28.60
CA ILE A 5 -44.93 50.96 -27.25
C ILE A 5 -43.92 49.81 -27.39
N LEU A 6 -42.68 50.11 -27.09
CA LEU A 6 -41.59 49.11 -27.08
C LEU A 6 -41.55 48.45 -25.68
N ALA A 7 -41.96 47.20 -25.61
CA ALA A 7 -41.87 46.40 -24.38
C ALA A 7 -40.49 45.72 -24.32
N ALA A 8 -39.63 46.18 -23.43
CA ALA A 8 -38.35 45.54 -23.14
C ALA A 8 -38.59 44.33 -22.22
N ILE A 9 -38.42 43.13 -22.72
CA ILE A 9 -38.43 41.91 -21.91
C ILE A 9 -37.03 41.73 -21.35
N ILE A 10 -36.89 41.99 -20.02
CA ILE A 10 -35.66 41.66 -19.26
C ILE A 10 -35.68 40.18 -18.96
N LEU A 11 -34.88 39.41 -19.67
CA LEU A 11 -34.66 38.02 -19.41
C LEU A 11 -33.65 37.89 -18.25
N MET A 12 -34.15 37.77 -17.01
CA MET A 12 -33.29 37.42 -15.86
C MET A 12 -32.89 35.95 -15.96
N GLY A 13 -31.69 35.71 -16.49
CA GLY A 13 -31.04 34.40 -16.43
C GLY A 13 -30.68 34.03 -14.97
N LEU A 14 -31.45 33.12 -14.41
CA LEU A 14 -31.09 32.44 -13.14
C LEU A 14 -29.83 31.62 -13.39
N VAL A 15 -28.65 32.18 -13.07
CA VAL A 15 -27.43 31.40 -12.93
C VAL A 15 -27.58 30.54 -11.68
N LYS A 16 -27.96 29.27 -11.86
CA LYS A 16 -27.84 28.29 -10.77
C LYS A 16 -26.34 28.12 -10.48
N LEU A 17 -25.87 28.74 -9.40
CA LEU A 17 -24.62 28.39 -8.76
C LEU A 17 -24.78 26.95 -8.25
N THR A 18 -24.39 25.97 -9.04
CA THR A 18 -24.19 24.61 -8.54
C THR A 18 -22.96 24.69 -7.64
N SER A 19 -23.18 24.74 -6.33
CA SER A 19 -22.15 24.45 -5.36
C SER A 19 -21.59 23.09 -5.74
N ALA A 20 -20.33 23.03 -6.13
CA ALA A 20 -19.64 21.77 -6.28
C ALA A 20 -19.59 21.14 -4.88
N GLN A 21 -20.52 20.22 -4.61
CA GLN A 21 -20.55 19.45 -3.38
C GLN A 21 -19.30 18.59 -3.41
N THR A 22 -18.31 18.92 -2.59
CA THR A 22 -17.12 18.08 -2.44
C THR A 22 -17.60 16.71 -2.01
N ALA A 23 -17.21 15.69 -2.76
CA ALA A 23 -17.51 14.30 -2.38
C ALA A 23 -17.04 14.07 -0.95
N PRO A 24 -17.77 13.29 -0.15
CA PRO A 24 -17.32 12.92 1.18
C PRO A 24 -15.97 12.22 1.07
N PRO A 25 -15.08 12.34 2.09
CA PRO A 25 -13.83 11.61 2.11
C PRO A 25 -14.10 10.11 2.02
N ALA A 26 -13.16 9.37 1.41
CA ALA A 26 -13.27 7.94 1.28
C ALA A 26 -13.31 7.26 2.66
N ASP A 27 -14.00 6.12 2.74
CA ASP A 27 -14.12 5.32 3.97
C ASP A 27 -13.17 4.11 3.87
N VAL A 28 -12.40 3.84 4.91
CA VAL A 28 -11.51 2.68 5.00
C VAL A 28 -12.24 1.35 4.81
N ASN A 29 -13.53 1.28 5.11
CA ASN A 29 -14.35 0.12 4.82
C ASN A 29 -14.38 -0.23 3.32
N THR A 30 -14.17 0.73 2.42
CA THR A 30 -14.07 0.49 0.97
C THR A 30 -12.92 -0.46 0.65
N VAL A 31 -11.73 -0.26 1.22
CA VAL A 31 -10.59 -1.16 0.98
C VAL A 31 -10.73 -2.47 1.74
N LEU A 32 -11.34 -2.47 2.93
CA LEU A 32 -11.63 -3.71 3.67
C LEU A 32 -12.63 -4.60 2.90
N ASP A 33 -13.61 -4.01 2.23
CA ASP A 33 -14.54 -4.75 1.36
C ASP A 33 -13.85 -5.27 0.09
N ALA A 34 -12.88 -4.52 -0.48
CA ALA A 34 -12.05 -5.01 -1.58
C ALA A 34 -11.22 -6.23 -1.16
N GLU A 35 -10.56 -6.18 0.00
CA GLU A 35 -9.83 -7.32 0.57
C GLU A 35 -10.73 -8.52 0.87
N LYS A 36 -11.90 -8.28 1.44
CA LYS A 36 -12.91 -9.32 1.68
C LYS A 36 -13.39 -9.96 0.38
N ASN A 37 -13.59 -9.16 -0.67
CA ASN A 37 -13.92 -9.69 -2.00
C ASN A 37 -12.79 -10.52 -2.56
N PHE A 38 -11.54 -10.10 -2.42
CA PHE A 38 -10.37 -10.87 -2.85
C PHE A 38 -10.34 -12.25 -2.17
N ASN A 39 -10.47 -12.32 -0.84
CA ASN A 39 -10.54 -13.57 -0.10
C ASN A 39 -11.67 -14.48 -0.63
N LYS A 40 -12.87 -13.93 -0.90
CA LYS A 40 -13.98 -14.69 -1.50
C LYS A 40 -13.66 -15.22 -2.89
N GLN A 41 -12.95 -14.44 -3.73
CA GLN A 41 -12.55 -14.90 -5.05
C GLN A 41 -11.50 -16.03 -4.94
N VAL A 42 -10.55 -15.93 -4.00
CA VAL A 42 -9.57 -16.98 -3.70
C VAL A 42 -10.28 -18.26 -3.24
N GLU A 43 -11.22 -18.15 -2.32
CA GLU A 43 -11.99 -19.30 -1.83
C GLU A 43 -12.79 -20.00 -2.94
N ARG A 44 -13.40 -19.22 -3.84
CA ARG A 44 -14.28 -19.75 -4.91
C ARG A 44 -13.54 -20.25 -6.13
N LYS A 45 -12.42 -19.64 -6.50
CA LYS A 45 -11.71 -19.84 -7.77
C LYS A 45 -10.27 -20.34 -7.60
N GLY A 46 -9.86 -20.60 -6.36
CA GLY A 46 -8.46 -20.87 -6.02
C GLY A 46 -7.59 -19.60 -6.07
N ILE A 47 -6.33 -19.73 -5.65
CA ILE A 47 -5.40 -18.61 -5.54
C ILE A 47 -5.21 -17.90 -6.88
N LYS A 48 -4.89 -18.66 -7.95
CA LYS A 48 -4.77 -18.12 -9.32
C LYS A 48 -6.00 -17.31 -9.73
N GLY A 49 -7.18 -17.91 -9.60
CA GLY A 49 -8.44 -17.28 -10.00
C GLY A 49 -8.81 -16.07 -9.15
N GLY A 50 -8.43 -16.08 -7.87
CA GLY A 50 -8.60 -14.96 -6.95
C GLY A 50 -7.77 -13.74 -7.37
N PHE A 51 -6.48 -13.92 -7.60
CA PHE A 51 -5.60 -12.86 -8.06
C PHE A 51 -6.06 -12.27 -9.39
N LEU A 52 -6.35 -13.11 -10.39
CA LEU A 52 -6.84 -12.66 -11.71
C LEU A 52 -8.16 -11.89 -11.64
N ALA A 53 -9.01 -12.18 -10.66
CA ALA A 53 -10.32 -11.54 -10.52
C ALA A 53 -10.24 -10.10 -10.01
N VAL A 54 -9.16 -9.72 -9.31
CA VAL A 54 -9.03 -8.41 -8.66
C VAL A 54 -7.83 -7.62 -9.15
N ALA A 55 -7.02 -8.17 -10.06
CA ALA A 55 -5.79 -7.55 -10.54
C ALA A 55 -6.04 -6.20 -11.23
N ASP A 56 -5.21 -5.23 -10.87
CA ASP A 56 -5.01 -4.02 -11.67
C ASP A 56 -4.25 -4.40 -12.97
N PRO A 57 -4.48 -3.75 -14.11
CA PRO A 57 -3.71 -4.00 -15.33
C PRO A 57 -2.20 -3.87 -15.16
N GLU A 58 -1.75 -2.94 -14.31
CA GLU A 58 -0.34 -2.72 -13.96
C GLU A 58 0.07 -3.47 -12.67
N GLY A 59 -0.85 -4.28 -12.12
CA GLY A 59 -0.66 -4.98 -10.85
C GLY A 59 0.55 -5.90 -10.85
N ILE A 60 1.30 -5.95 -9.73
CA ILE A 60 2.49 -6.77 -9.57
C ILE A 60 2.44 -7.67 -8.34
N VAL A 61 3.07 -8.83 -8.46
CA VAL A 61 3.49 -9.71 -7.35
C VAL A 61 4.99 -9.95 -7.43
N PHE A 62 5.60 -10.46 -6.37
CA PHE A 62 7.03 -10.76 -6.33
C PHE A 62 7.26 -12.27 -6.38
N LYS A 63 7.90 -12.76 -7.49
CA LYS A 63 8.10 -14.19 -7.77
C LYS A 63 9.44 -14.46 -8.50
N PRO A 64 10.59 -14.46 -7.90
CA PRO A 64 11.00 -13.69 -6.73
C PRO A 64 11.08 -12.17 -7.03
N ASN A 65 11.24 -11.79 -8.30
CA ASN A 65 11.25 -10.41 -8.75
C ASN A 65 9.82 -9.91 -9.01
N ALA A 66 9.65 -8.59 -9.08
CA ALA A 66 8.38 -7.99 -9.48
C ALA A 66 7.95 -8.48 -10.87
N VAL A 67 6.75 -9.02 -10.96
CA VAL A 67 6.13 -9.53 -12.20
C VAL A 67 4.66 -9.15 -12.23
N ASN A 68 4.14 -8.84 -13.42
CA ASN A 68 2.74 -8.49 -13.58
C ASN A 68 1.83 -9.65 -13.13
N ILE A 69 0.81 -9.35 -12.30
CA ILE A 69 -0.13 -10.34 -11.74
C ILE A 69 -0.79 -11.16 -12.85
N THR A 70 -1.36 -10.47 -13.84
CA THR A 70 -2.09 -11.13 -14.93
C THR A 70 -1.15 -12.00 -15.75
N GLN A 71 0.05 -11.51 -16.07
CA GLN A 71 1.05 -12.28 -16.81
C GLN A 71 1.48 -13.52 -16.03
N PHE A 72 1.81 -13.38 -14.75
CA PHE A 72 2.27 -14.51 -13.94
C PHE A 72 1.19 -15.57 -13.79
N TYR A 73 0.01 -15.18 -13.30
CA TYR A 73 -1.04 -16.15 -13.00
C TYR A 73 -1.70 -16.74 -14.26
N SER A 74 -1.68 -16.06 -15.41
CA SER A 74 -2.16 -16.67 -16.65
C SER A 74 -1.24 -17.78 -17.18
N ASN A 75 0.05 -17.69 -16.91
CA ASN A 75 1.07 -18.61 -17.43
C ASN A 75 1.33 -19.84 -16.54
N ILE A 76 0.81 -19.90 -15.33
CA ILE A 76 0.90 -21.09 -14.49
C ILE A 76 -0.37 -21.96 -14.64
N GLU A 77 -0.25 -23.29 -14.54
CA GLU A 77 -1.41 -24.19 -14.60
C GLU A 77 -2.37 -23.95 -13.44
N GLY A 78 -1.84 -23.78 -12.23
CA GLY A 78 -2.58 -23.50 -11.02
C GLY A 78 -1.62 -23.29 -9.86
N GLN A 79 -2.15 -22.82 -8.75
CA GLN A 79 -1.45 -22.77 -7.48
C GLN A 79 -2.30 -23.56 -6.48
N PRO A 80 -1.82 -24.75 -6.05
CA PRO A 80 -2.57 -25.59 -5.11
C PRO A 80 -2.69 -24.92 -3.73
N GLY A 81 -3.54 -25.50 -2.89
CA GLY A 81 -3.73 -25.04 -1.53
C GLY A 81 -4.77 -23.94 -1.36
N SER A 82 -4.89 -23.48 -0.13
CA SER A 82 -5.76 -22.40 0.27
C SER A 82 -4.94 -21.23 0.81
N LEU A 83 -5.44 -20.03 0.63
CA LEU A 83 -4.86 -18.80 1.15
C LEU A 83 -5.95 -18.00 1.85
N LYS A 84 -5.73 -17.66 3.12
CA LYS A 84 -6.62 -16.81 3.90
C LYS A 84 -5.83 -15.59 4.38
N MET A 85 -6.31 -14.41 4.08
CA MET A 85 -5.71 -13.14 4.49
C MET A 85 -6.64 -12.44 5.49
N LYS A 86 -6.08 -12.00 6.62
CA LYS A 86 -6.80 -11.30 7.69
C LYS A 86 -6.17 -9.92 7.89
N PRO A 87 -6.73 -8.87 7.31
CA PRO A 87 -6.19 -7.52 7.51
C PRO A 87 -6.34 -7.09 8.97
N ASN A 88 -5.34 -6.42 9.48
CA ASN A 88 -5.34 -5.77 10.79
C ASN A 88 -4.81 -4.33 10.72
N PHE A 89 -4.39 -3.90 9.55
CA PHE A 89 -3.86 -2.57 9.30
C PHE A 89 -4.35 -2.08 7.93
N ALA A 90 -4.96 -0.90 7.88
CA ALA A 90 -5.47 -0.35 6.61
C ALA A 90 -5.58 1.16 6.66
N ARG A 91 -5.33 1.81 5.52
CA ARG A 91 -5.60 3.21 5.23
C ARG A 91 -6.16 3.33 3.82
N ILE A 92 -6.90 4.40 3.58
CA ILE A 92 -7.35 4.82 2.26
C ILE A 92 -7.07 6.32 2.11
N ALA A 93 -6.60 6.73 0.95
CA ALA A 93 -6.38 8.13 0.62
C ALA A 93 -7.71 8.91 0.62
N THR A 94 -7.67 10.20 0.90
CA THR A 94 -8.87 11.06 1.00
C THR A 94 -9.76 10.99 -0.23
N ASN A 95 -9.17 10.86 -1.43
CA ASN A 95 -9.92 10.74 -2.69
C ASN A 95 -10.33 9.30 -3.03
N GLY A 96 -9.92 8.30 -2.24
CA GLY A 96 -10.28 6.90 -2.46
C GLY A 96 -9.55 6.20 -3.60
N ASP A 97 -8.63 6.86 -4.28
CA ASP A 97 -7.92 6.35 -5.45
C ASP A 97 -6.71 5.47 -5.12
N LEU A 98 -6.22 5.53 -3.89
CA LEU A 98 -5.13 4.69 -3.38
C LEU A 98 -5.46 4.23 -1.97
N ALA A 99 -5.21 2.96 -1.68
CA ALA A 99 -5.41 2.37 -0.38
C ALA A 99 -4.44 1.22 -0.15
N PHE A 100 -4.29 0.78 1.10
CA PHE A 100 -3.64 -0.48 1.41
C PHE A 100 -4.34 -1.23 2.54
N THR A 101 -4.16 -2.53 2.52
CA THR A 101 -4.42 -3.46 3.62
C THR A 101 -3.14 -4.21 3.93
N ALA A 102 -2.91 -4.48 5.19
CA ALA A 102 -1.83 -5.36 5.63
C ALA A 102 -2.29 -6.19 6.83
N GLY A 103 -1.68 -7.33 7.05
CA GLY A 103 -2.06 -8.22 8.14
C GLY A 103 -1.50 -9.62 7.95
N SER A 104 -2.02 -10.55 8.74
CA SER A 104 -1.57 -11.94 8.70
C SER A 104 -2.22 -12.74 7.57
N TYR A 105 -1.48 -13.74 7.08
CA TYR A 105 -2.04 -14.75 6.19
C TYR A 105 -1.71 -16.17 6.65
N ILE A 106 -2.56 -17.10 6.27
CA ILE A 106 -2.30 -18.54 6.38
C ILE A 106 -2.40 -19.14 4.98
N TYR A 107 -1.33 -19.77 4.54
CA TYR A 107 -1.31 -20.62 3.36
C TYR A 107 -1.26 -22.07 3.80
N GLN A 108 -2.06 -22.93 3.17
CA GLN A 108 -2.09 -24.36 3.47
C GLN A 108 -2.18 -25.15 2.18
N ASN A 109 -1.20 -26.05 1.93
CA ASN A 109 -1.11 -26.86 0.71
C ASN A 109 -1.62 -28.29 0.87
N GLY A 110 -2.13 -28.65 2.02
CA GLY A 110 -2.68 -29.99 2.33
C GLY A 110 -3.84 -29.89 3.30
N ASN A 111 -4.16 -31.03 3.92
CA ASN A 111 -5.23 -31.10 4.91
C ASN A 111 -4.72 -31.16 6.35
N ASP A 112 -3.41 -31.32 6.53
CA ASP A 112 -2.79 -31.42 7.85
C ASP A 112 -2.40 -30.04 8.37
N ASP A 113 -2.50 -29.85 9.68
CA ASP A 113 -2.11 -28.58 10.31
C ASP A 113 -0.60 -28.28 10.16
N THR A 114 0.21 -29.31 9.95
CA THR A 114 1.65 -29.20 9.67
C THR A 114 1.96 -28.59 8.29
N ASP A 115 0.96 -28.54 7.39
CA ASP A 115 1.10 -27.96 6.06
C ASP A 115 0.81 -26.45 6.03
N LYS A 116 0.54 -25.86 7.20
CA LYS A 116 0.29 -24.42 7.32
C LYS A 116 1.58 -23.62 7.29
N VAL A 117 1.55 -22.58 6.51
CA VAL A 117 2.58 -21.52 6.47
C VAL A 117 1.94 -20.24 6.91
N PHE A 118 2.54 -19.62 7.92
CA PHE A 118 2.07 -18.36 8.49
C PHE A 118 2.95 -17.20 7.98
N GLY A 119 2.38 -16.03 7.96
CA GLY A 119 3.12 -14.84 7.58
C GLY A 119 2.28 -13.58 7.59
N ASP A 120 2.94 -12.48 7.21
CA ASP A 120 2.31 -11.18 7.02
C ASP A 120 2.32 -10.78 5.54
N TYR A 121 1.35 -9.96 5.15
CA TYR A 121 1.22 -9.46 3.79
C TYR A 121 0.91 -7.98 3.76
N VAL A 122 1.16 -7.37 2.60
CA VAL A 122 0.64 -6.06 2.21
C VAL A 122 -0.01 -6.18 0.85
N SER A 123 -1.21 -5.61 0.72
CA SER A 123 -1.93 -5.39 -0.54
C SER A 123 -2.10 -3.91 -0.76
N ILE A 124 -1.62 -3.38 -1.89
CA ILE A 124 -1.88 -2.00 -2.31
C ILE A 124 -2.98 -2.05 -3.36
N TRP A 125 -3.97 -1.19 -3.19
CA TRP A 125 -5.16 -1.09 -4.00
C TRP A 125 -5.22 0.27 -4.69
N HIS A 126 -5.56 0.25 -5.96
CA HIS A 126 -5.65 1.44 -6.79
C HIS A 126 -7.02 1.49 -7.50
N ALA A 127 -7.61 2.67 -7.60
CA ALA A 127 -8.82 2.91 -8.36
C ALA A 127 -8.59 3.93 -9.46
N GLU A 128 -8.94 3.55 -10.68
CA GLU A 128 -9.04 4.46 -11.80
C GLU A 128 -10.51 4.86 -12.02
N GLY A 129 -10.81 5.53 -13.09
CA GLY A 129 -12.07 6.22 -13.42
C GLY A 129 -13.42 5.57 -13.09
N ASP A 130 -13.47 4.29 -12.72
CA ASP A 130 -14.66 3.57 -12.27
C ASP A 130 -14.80 3.52 -10.74
N ASN A 131 -13.84 4.09 -10.00
CA ASN A 131 -13.75 4.07 -8.53
C ASN A 131 -13.73 2.66 -7.90
N GLN A 132 -13.41 1.62 -8.68
CA GLN A 132 -13.25 0.27 -8.16
C GLN A 132 -11.80 0.02 -7.79
N LEU A 133 -11.56 -0.32 -6.53
CA LEU A 133 -10.23 -0.70 -6.08
C LEU A 133 -9.82 -2.03 -6.69
N LYS A 134 -8.68 -2.04 -7.39
CA LYS A 134 -8.00 -3.21 -7.97
C LYS A 134 -6.65 -3.42 -7.32
N LEU A 135 -6.21 -4.65 -7.25
CA LEU A 135 -4.97 -5.03 -6.60
C LEU A 135 -3.76 -4.63 -7.45
N LEU A 136 -3.05 -3.62 -6.98
CA LEU A 136 -1.87 -3.07 -7.66
C LEU A 136 -0.57 -3.72 -7.20
N ILE A 137 -0.40 -4.02 -5.91
CA ILE A 137 0.77 -4.71 -5.38
C ILE A 137 0.32 -5.71 -4.32
N ASN A 138 0.89 -6.91 -4.36
CA ASN A 138 0.79 -7.85 -3.26
C ASN A 138 2.16 -8.45 -2.96
N LEU A 139 2.56 -8.38 -1.70
CA LEU A 139 3.80 -8.94 -1.19
C LEU A 139 3.53 -9.62 0.15
N GLY A 140 3.98 -10.85 0.29
CA GLY A 140 3.92 -11.60 1.54
C GLY A 140 5.30 -12.00 2.04
N ILE A 141 5.42 -12.15 3.35
CA ILE A 141 6.59 -12.69 4.02
C ILE A 141 6.18 -13.82 4.95
N GLN A 142 7.10 -14.74 5.23
CA GLN A 142 6.86 -15.86 6.14
C GLN A 142 7.49 -15.60 7.50
N HIS A 143 6.81 -16.04 8.55
CA HIS A 143 7.30 -16.11 9.92
C HIS A 143 6.62 -17.28 10.66
N PRO A 144 7.12 -17.72 11.82
CA PRO A 144 6.42 -18.69 12.66
C PRO A 144 5.00 -18.23 13.01
N GLU A 145 4.14 -19.16 13.41
CA GLU A 145 2.80 -18.79 13.90
C GLU A 145 2.92 -17.75 15.01
N ALA A 146 2.15 -16.67 14.91
CA ALA A 146 2.20 -15.59 15.89
C ALA A 146 1.62 -16.03 17.23
N GLU A 147 2.31 -15.67 18.32
CA GLU A 147 1.87 -16.00 19.67
C GLU A 147 0.69 -15.16 20.15
N GLN A 148 0.52 -13.97 19.57
CA GLN A 148 -0.52 -13.01 19.97
C GLN A 148 -1.32 -12.53 18.75
N GLU A 149 -2.60 -12.25 19.00
CA GLU A 149 -3.45 -11.61 17.97
C GLU A 149 -2.92 -10.20 17.66
N PRO A 150 -2.75 -9.86 16.38
CA PRO A 150 -2.22 -8.56 16.00
C PRO A 150 -3.20 -7.42 16.35
N ILE A 151 -2.64 -6.27 16.71
CA ILE A 151 -3.43 -5.06 16.99
C ILE A 151 -4.07 -4.57 15.71
N THR A 152 -5.39 -4.41 15.74
CA THR A 152 -6.15 -3.85 14.62
C THR A 152 -6.09 -2.32 14.64
N ASP A 153 -5.73 -1.73 13.50
CA ASP A 153 -5.64 -0.29 13.30
C ASP A 153 -6.16 0.08 11.89
N PHE A 154 -7.45 0.37 11.80
CA PHE A 154 -8.10 0.88 10.58
C PHE A 154 -8.47 2.34 10.80
N LYS A 155 -7.97 3.24 9.94
CA LYS A 155 -8.24 4.67 10.06
C LYS A 155 -8.77 5.24 8.76
N ASN A 156 -9.79 6.05 8.88
CA ASN A 156 -10.26 6.90 7.81
C ASN A 156 -9.28 8.06 7.56
N PRO A 157 -9.28 8.62 6.35
CA PRO A 157 -8.51 9.82 6.08
C PRO A 157 -8.92 10.96 7.02
N ASP A 158 -7.96 11.78 7.41
CA ASP A 158 -8.24 12.98 8.20
C ASP A 158 -8.97 14.02 7.33
N SER A 159 -10.29 14.14 7.55
CA SER A 159 -11.16 15.06 6.81
C SER A 159 -10.80 16.54 6.99
N THR A 160 -9.96 16.87 7.97
CA THR A 160 -9.48 18.24 8.20
C THR A 160 -8.31 18.61 7.30
N LYS A 161 -7.59 17.62 6.79
CA LYS A 161 -6.46 17.79 5.86
C LYS A 161 -6.99 17.89 4.42
N ARG A 162 -7.54 19.04 4.04
CA ARG A 162 -7.89 19.30 2.63
C ARG A 162 -6.62 19.57 1.84
N VAL A 163 -6.08 18.54 1.23
CA VAL A 163 -5.01 18.71 0.23
C VAL A 163 -5.69 18.97 -1.12
N THR A 164 -5.31 20.06 -1.79
CA THR A 164 -5.80 20.33 -3.15
C THR A 164 -5.30 19.22 -4.07
N PRO A 165 -6.19 18.51 -4.78
CA PRO A 165 -5.78 17.45 -5.69
C PRO A 165 -4.74 17.95 -6.69
N SER A 166 -3.66 17.23 -6.85
CA SER A 166 -2.66 17.53 -7.87
C SER A 166 -3.25 17.23 -9.24
N LYS A 167 -3.30 18.23 -10.10
CA LYS A 167 -3.70 18.05 -11.53
C LYS A 167 -2.61 17.34 -12.34
N ASP A 168 -1.44 17.15 -11.76
CA ASP A 168 -0.29 16.55 -12.42
C ASP A 168 0.13 15.25 -11.69
N PRO A 169 -0.37 14.08 -12.13
CA PRO A 169 0.01 12.79 -11.56
C PRO A 169 1.51 12.52 -11.72
N PHE A 170 2.17 13.12 -12.71
CA PHE A 170 3.59 12.97 -12.95
C PHE A 170 4.44 13.66 -11.88
N SER A 171 4.06 14.85 -11.46
CA SER A 171 4.69 15.59 -10.36
C SER A 171 4.58 14.82 -9.04
N GLY A 172 3.45 14.15 -8.82
CA GLY A 172 3.19 13.34 -7.64
C GLY A 172 4.15 12.18 -7.44
N LYS A 173 4.32 11.38 -8.44
CA LYS A 173 5.25 10.25 -8.46
C LYS A 173 6.69 10.71 -8.21
N ARG A 174 7.09 11.84 -8.81
CA ARG A 174 8.44 12.38 -8.67
C ARG A 174 8.78 12.79 -7.23
N VAL A 175 7.83 13.38 -6.50
CA VAL A 175 8.03 13.75 -5.10
C VAL A 175 8.35 12.52 -4.26
N ILE A 176 7.56 11.46 -4.37
CA ILE A 176 7.76 10.22 -3.60
C ILE A 176 9.04 9.49 -4.01
N LEU A 177 9.36 9.44 -5.30
CA LEU A 177 10.63 8.88 -5.76
C LEU A 177 11.83 9.64 -5.15
N THR A 178 11.75 10.96 -5.08
CA THR A 178 12.81 11.78 -4.48
C THR A 178 12.90 11.54 -2.96
N THR A 179 11.76 11.44 -2.27
CA THR A 179 11.72 11.16 -0.83
C THR A 179 12.31 9.79 -0.51
N ASP A 180 11.91 8.75 -1.25
CA ASP A 180 12.42 7.40 -1.06
C ASP A 180 13.93 7.30 -1.38
N ASN A 181 14.40 7.97 -2.43
CA ASN A 181 15.82 8.05 -2.75
C ASN A 181 16.62 8.79 -1.67
N LEU A 182 16.06 9.85 -1.06
CA LEU A 182 16.69 10.54 0.06
C LEU A 182 16.80 9.62 1.28
N PHE A 183 15.74 8.89 1.60
CA PHE A 183 15.77 7.87 2.65
C PHE A 183 16.81 6.78 2.34
N ASN A 184 16.81 6.22 1.13
CA ASN A 184 17.78 5.20 0.71
C ASN A 184 19.22 5.70 0.80
N HIS A 185 19.46 6.97 0.44
CA HIS A 185 20.78 7.57 0.61
C HIS A 185 21.16 7.69 2.10
N SER A 186 20.24 8.15 2.94
CA SER A 186 20.48 8.29 4.38
C SER A 186 20.77 6.95 5.06
N LEU A 187 20.15 5.84 4.62
CA LEU A 187 20.44 4.48 5.10
C LEU A 187 21.91 4.09 4.95
N THR A 188 22.58 4.57 3.90
CA THR A 188 24.02 4.31 3.68
C THR A 188 24.91 5.01 4.70
N ILE A 189 24.41 6.06 5.34
CA ILE A 189 25.13 6.82 6.37
C ILE A 189 24.87 6.21 7.75
N SER A 190 23.59 6.04 8.11
CA SER A 190 23.17 5.42 9.36
C SER A 190 21.76 4.89 9.26
N THR A 191 21.59 3.57 9.31
CA THR A 191 20.26 2.95 9.29
C THR A 191 19.38 3.44 10.42
N LEU A 192 19.88 3.46 11.65
CA LEU A 192 19.10 3.90 12.81
C LEU A 192 18.68 5.37 12.73
N ALA A 193 19.59 6.27 12.33
CA ALA A 193 19.28 7.68 12.20
C ALA A 193 18.23 7.92 11.10
N SER A 194 18.30 7.16 10.02
CA SER A 194 17.33 7.24 8.92
C SER A 194 15.93 6.80 9.36
N TYR A 195 15.82 5.69 10.07
CA TYR A 195 14.52 5.26 10.58
C TYR A 195 13.97 6.22 11.64
N LYS A 196 14.82 6.77 12.50
CA LYS A 196 14.39 7.80 13.45
C LYS A 196 13.78 9.03 12.77
N GLU A 197 14.33 9.40 11.63
CA GLU A 197 13.86 10.57 10.87
C GLU A 197 12.63 10.29 10.03
N PHE A 198 12.56 9.14 9.36
CA PHE A 198 11.56 8.88 8.33
C PHE A 198 10.44 7.94 8.76
N LEU A 199 10.57 7.22 9.87
CA LEU A 199 9.54 6.26 10.29
C LEU A 199 8.47 6.96 11.10
N SER A 200 7.20 6.70 10.75
CA SER A 200 6.05 7.12 11.55
C SER A 200 6.13 6.55 12.97
N PRO A 201 5.72 7.28 14.02
CA PRO A 201 5.59 6.74 15.37
C PRO A 201 4.72 5.47 15.45
N GLU A 202 3.72 5.34 14.54
CA GLU A 202 2.83 4.19 14.42
C GLU A 202 3.34 3.16 13.40
N GLY A 203 4.55 3.36 12.87
CA GLY A 203 5.13 2.56 11.79
C GLY A 203 5.10 1.07 12.08
N ARG A 204 4.98 0.28 11.02
CA ARG A 204 5.07 -1.19 11.07
C ARG A 204 6.22 -1.67 10.20
N TYR A 205 6.86 -2.73 10.64
CA TYR A 205 8.01 -3.31 9.97
C TYR A 205 7.84 -4.82 9.87
N TYR A 206 7.78 -5.33 8.66
CA TYR A 206 7.60 -6.74 8.37
C TYR A 206 8.90 -7.30 7.80
N PHE A 207 9.52 -8.18 8.57
CA PHE A 207 10.81 -8.77 8.21
C PHE A 207 10.72 -10.30 8.26
N PRO A 208 11.23 -11.04 7.23
CA PRO A 208 11.11 -12.50 7.17
C PRO A 208 11.63 -13.18 8.42
N GLY A 209 10.85 -14.14 8.94
CA GLY A 209 11.17 -14.90 10.15
C GLY A 209 10.73 -14.25 11.47
N PHE A 210 10.15 -13.05 11.43
CA PHE A 210 9.68 -12.31 12.61
C PHE A 210 8.24 -11.88 12.44
N GLU A 211 7.48 -11.90 13.54
CA GLU A 211 6.17 -11.28 13.61
C GLU A 211 6.24 -9.76 13.35
N ALA A 212 5.13 -9.16 12.94
CA ALA A 212 5.03 -7.73 12.69
C ALA A 212 5.54 -6.89 13.87
N ILE A 213 6.53 -6.05 13.64
CA ILE A 213 7.07 -5.13 14.65
C ILE A 213 6.34 -3.81 14.53
N VAL A 214 5.70 -3.35 15.62
CA VAL A 214 4.82 -2.18 15.61
C VAL A 214 5.37 -1.09 16.53
N GLY A 215 5.53 0.11 15.98
CA GLY A 215 6.00 1.30 16.65
C GLY A 215 7.48 1.58 16.46
N GLN A 216 7.81 2.86 16.27
CA GLN A 216 9.15 3.33 15.91
C GLN A 216 10.23 2.82 16.88
N ASP A 217 9.99 2.92 18.19
CA ASP A 217 10.99 2.51 19.19
C ASP A 217 11.32 1.02 19.10
N LYS A 218 10.31 0.16 18.94
CA LYS A 218 10.50 -1.29 18.82
C LYS A 218 11.21 -1.65 17.51
N ILE A 219 10.89 -0.97 16.43
CA ILE A 219 11.54 -1.17 15.12
C ILE A 219 13.02 -0.77 15.21
N MET A 220 13.31 0.38 15.81
CA MET A 220 14.70 0.82 16.02
C MET A 220 15.48 -0.14 16.92
N GLN A 221 14.85 -0.62 17.99
CA GLN A 221 15.45 -1.62 18.87
C GLN A 221 15.74 -2.93 18.13
N PHE A 222 14.80 -3.39 17.29
CA PHE A 222 15.00 -4.57 16.46
C PHE A 222 16.19 -4.40 15.49
N ILE A 223 16.24 -3.29 14.77
CA ILE A 223 17.31 -2.98 13.82
C ILE A 223 18.68 -2.95 14.51
N ASP A 224 18.75 -2.36 15.69
CA ASP A 224 19.97 -2.27 16.50
C ASP A 224 20.39 -3.65 17.01
N ASN A 225 19.49 -4.39 17.63
CA ASN A 225 19.76 -5.73 18.19
C ASN A 225 20.20 -6.73 17.11
N GLU A 226 19.61 -6.67 15.93
CA GLU A 226 19.95 -7.54 14.81
C GLU A 226 21.17 -7.06 13.99
N GLY A 227 21.72 -5.88 14.33
CA GLY A 227 22.86 -5.29 13.64
C GLY A 227 22.59 -5.07 12.15
N ILE A 228 21.37 -4.62 11.83
CA ILE A 228 20.91 -4.45 10.46
C ILE A 228 21.50 -3.18 9.85
N SER A 229 22.13 -3.30 8.67
CA SER A 229 22.41 -2.17 7.80
C SER A 229 21.86 -2.42 6.40
N ILE A 230 21.28 -1.38 5.80
CA ILE A 230 20.49 -1.47 4.58
C ILE A 230 21.08 -0.55 3.51
N THR A 231 21.17 -1.08 2.30
CA THR A 231 21.29 -0.27 1.08
C THR A 231 20.13 -0.63 0.17
N ALA A 232 19.46 0.36 -0.39
CA ALA A 232 18.26 0.12 -1.19
C ALA A 232 18.24 1.00 -2.44
N GLU A 233 17.52 0.51 -3.47
CA GLU A 233 17.31 1.19 -4.73
C GLU A 233 15.82 1.12 -5.10
N THR A 234 15.23 2.29 -5.37
CA THR A 234 13.82 2.41 -5.72
C THR A 234 13.60 2.02 -7.17
N THR A 235 12.67 1.09 -7.41
CA THR A 235 12.26 0.69 -8.75
C THR A 235 11.10 1.54 -9.26
N ASN A 236 10.08 1.75 -8.43
CA ASN A 236 8.89 2.47 -8.82
C ASN A 236 8.17 3.06 -7.60
N ALA A 237 7.25 3.98 -7.86
CA ALA A 237 6.44 4.66 -6.84
C ALA A 237 5.06 5.02 -7.39
N GLY A 238 4.11 5.24 -6.50
CA GLY A 238 2.81 5.85 -6.81
C GLY A 238 2.31 6.67 -5.64
N ARG A 239 1.42 7.61 -5.92
CA ARG A 239 0.87 8.52 -4.92
C ARG A 239 -0.59 8.81 -5.22
N SER A 240 -1.41 8.91 -4.17
CA SER A 240 -2.80 9.34 -4.28
C SER A 240 -2.91 10.75 -4.91
N THR A 241 -4.00 11.00 -5.59
CA THR A 241 -4.30 12.34 -6.13
C THR A 241 -4.58 13.36 -5.01
N SER A 242 -4.98 12.88 -3.82
CA SER A 242 -5.13 13.69 -2.61
C SER A 242 -3.82 14.05 -1.91
N ASN A 243 -2.69 13.50 -2.33
CA ASN A 243 -1.36 13.76 -1.77
C ASN A 243 -1.16 13.36 -0.31
N ASP A 244 -1.89 12.42 0.21
CA ASP A 244 -1.87 12.00 1.62
C ASP A 244 -1.37 10.58 1.83
N LEU A 245 -1.40 9.74 0.77
CA LEU A 245 -0.93 8.37 0.79
C LEU A 245 -0.10 8.05 -0.45
N ALA A 246 0.97 7.27 -0.28
CA ALA A 246 1.84 6.87 -1.37
C ALA A 246 2.49 5.52 -1.11
N TYR A 247 3.09 4.94 -2.14
CA TYR A 247 3.92 3.74 -2.01
C TYR A 247 5.19 3.85 -2.84
N THR A 248 6.20 3.10 -2.42
CA THR A 248 7.40 2.82 -3.20
C THR A 248 7.71 1.34 -3.11
N TYR A 249 8.37 0.80 -4.13
CA TYR A 249 8.97 -0.52 -4.06
C TYR A 249 10.29 -0.56 -4.82
N GLY A 250 11.12 -1.51 -4.42
CA GLY A 250 12.43 -1.67 -5.02
C GLY A 250 13.19 -2.86 -4.49
N LYS A 251 14.50 -2.79 -4.60
CA LYS A 251 15.43 -3.81 -4.12
C LYS A 251 16.25 -3.29 -2.97
N ALA A 252 16.51 -4.14 -2.00
CA ALA A 252 17.37 -3.84 -0.88
C ALA A 252 18.42 -4.93 -0.71
N ARG A 253 19.60 -4.52 -0.26
CA ARG A 253 20.64 -5.39 0.22
C ARG A 253 20.81 -5.15 1.71
N ILE A 254 20.56 -6.17 2.49
CA ILE A 254 20.57 -6.09 3.95
C ILE A 254 21.75 -6.91 4.47
N LYS A 255 22.56 -6.25 5.28
CA LYS A 255 23.64 -6.89 6.03
C LYS A 255 23.19 -7.06 7.48
N LYS A 256 23.26 -8.30 7.97
CA LYS A 256 23.00 -8.70 9.34
C LYS A 256 24.24 -9.44 9.86
N GLY A 257 25.05 -8.78 10.67
CA GLY A 257 26.36 -9.29 11.06
C GLY A 257 27.27 -9.52 9.82
N ALA A 258 27.69 -10.78 9.59
CA ALA A 258 28.49 -11.17 8.41
C ALA A 258 27.65 -11.58 7.20
N ILE A 259 26.35 -11.77 7.38
CA ILE A 259 25.43 -12.25 6.32
C ILE A 259 24.92 -11.07 5.54
N VAL A 260 24.93 -11.20 4.20
CA VAL A 260 24.36 -10.22 3.28
C VAL A 260 23.36 -10.93 2.38
N SER A 261 22.13 -10.44 2.36
CA SER A 261 21.04 -11.01 1.56
C SER A 261 20.33 -9.94 0.75
N ASN A 262 19.72 -10.37 -0.35
CA ASN A 262 18.94 -9.49 -1.23
C ASN A 262 17.45 -9.63 -0.94
N TYR A 263 16.75 -8.50 -1.01
CA TYR A 263 15.32 -8.41 -0.73
C TYR A 263 14.62 -7.54 -1.79
N ASN A 264 13.36 -7.83 -2.01
CA ASN A 264 12.43 -6.82 -2.49
C ASN A 264 11.89 -6.06 -1.27
N TYR A 265 11.57 -4.79 -1.44
CA TYR A 265 10.86 -4.03 -0.42
C TYR A 265 9.62 -3.34 -1.00
N VAL A 266 8.65 -3.13 -0.13
CA VAL A 266 7.49 -2.26 -0.35
C VAL A 266 7.41 -1.33 0.85
N ARG A 267 7.25 -0.01 0.61
CA ARG A 267 7.00 1.00 1.63
C ARG A 267 5.69 1.69 1.36
N ILE A 268 4.94 1.91 2.41
CA ILE A 268 3.78 2.80 2.43
C ILE A 268 4.20 4.09 3.12
N TRP A 269 3.90 5.20 2.47
CA TRP A 269 4.18 6.54 2.95
C TRP A 269 2.87 7.26 3.25
N GLU A 270 2.79 7.93 4.38
CA GLU A 270 1.68 8.79 4.77
C GLU A 270 2.19 10.20 5.02
N LEU A 271 1.42 11.21 4.56
CA LEU A 271 1.74 12.61 4.81
C LEU A 271 1.23 12.99 6.21
N ASP A 272 2.15 13.40 7.09
CA ASP A 272 1.82 13.82 8.43
C ASP A 272 1.17 15.23 8.50
N ALA A 273 0.81 15.68 9.69
CA ALA A 273 0.21 17.00 9.91
C ALA A 273 1.19 18.18 9.63
N SER A 274 2.48 17.93 9.63
CA SER A 274 3.53 18.90 9.30
C SER A 274 3.89 18.93 7.81
N HIS A 275 3.19 18.15 7.00
CA HIS A 275 3.43 17.92 5.56
C HIS A 275 4.75 17.20 5.28
N LYS A 276 5.18 16.36 6.18
CA LYS A 276 6.31 15.46 6.01
C LYS A 276 5.80 14.07 5.62
N TRP A 277 6.50 13.42 4.70
CA TRP A 277 6.24 12.03 4.35
C TRP A 277 6.97 11.10 5.31
N ASP A 278 6.20 10.29 6.05
CA ASP A 278 6.71 9.28 6.96
C ASP A 278 6.39 7.88 6.47
N ILE A 279 7.29 6.92 6.71
CA ILE A 279 7.08 5.50 6.42
C ILE A 279 6.11 4.94 7.44
N LEU A 280 4.92 4.56 6.99
CA LEU A 280 3.89 3.96 7.81
C LEU A 280 4.00 2.43 7.86
N LEU A 281 4.48 1.81 6.79
CA LEU A 281 4.74 0.37 6.71
C LEU A 281 5.94 0.12 5.80
N GLU A 282 6.84 -0.75 6.23
CA GLU A 282 7.89 -1.31 5.39
C GLU A 282 7.89 -2.82 5.47
N VAL A 283 7.96 -3.46 4.32
CA VAL A 283 7.97 -4.92 4.17
C VAL A 283 9.17 -5.33 3.35
N PHE A 284 9.95 -6.31 3.85
CA PHE A 284 11.05 -6.92 3.11
C PHE A 284 10.72 -8.38 2.79
N SER A 285 10.84 -8.77 1.54
CA SER A 285 10.71 -10.16 1.12
C SER A 285 12.02 -10.66 0.55
N ALA A 286 12.56 -11.73 1.10
CA ALA A 286 13.83 -12.29 0.65
C ALA A 286 13.77 -12.70 -0.83
N ILE A 287 14.85 -12.41 -1.56
CA ILE A 287 15.09 -12.93 -2.90
C ILE A 287 15.98 -14.15 -2.70
N GLU A 288 15.39 -15.35 -2.80
CA GLU A 288 16.16 -16.58 -2.73
C GLU A 288 17.14 -16.60 -3.91
N SER A 289 18.43 -16.83 -3.62
CA SER A 289 19.42 -17.14 -4.65
C SER A 289 19.16 -18.55 -5.14
N GLU A 290 18.89 -18.70 -6.44
CA GLU A 290 18.86 -19.99 -7.12
C GLU A 290 20.18 -20.76 -6.95
#